data_30082469d25ee9e1c30ca7e73ead07e4
#
_entry.id   30082469d25ee9e1c30ca7e73ead07e4
#
_cell.length_a   1.000
_cell.length_b   1.000
_cell.length_c   1.000
_cell.angle_alpha   90.00
_cell.angle_beta   90.00
_cell.angle_gamma   90.00
#
_symmetry.space_group_name_H-M   'P 1'
#
loop_
_entity.id
_entity.type
_entity.pdbx_description
1 polymer ?
#
loop_
_entity_poly.entity_id
_entity_poly.type
_entity_poly.pdbx_seq_one_letter_code
_entity_poly.pdbx_strand_id
1 'polypeptide(L)'
;MKYIIDGYNLIGKLRSISLSDLQKEEKCITYLQNLPSKTKDRFHCVFDGKSKYSDYKSVQNYASIKVVYTDPDQCADSYIINYCERKKNRSGIIGVSSDHDILNKLRKLNVKTLTCHEFINYFTAFQKNGLINKDLYIDEEDIDFWLNRFS
;
A
#
# COMPACT_ATOMS: atom_id res chain seq x y z
N MET A 1 7.25 -5.43 -7.68
CA MET A 1 6.78 -4.06 -7.37
C MET A 1 6.77 -3.83 -5.87
N LYS A 2 7.08 -2.64 -5.47
CA LYS A 2 6.96 -2.22 -4.06
C LYS A 2 5.76 -1.28 -3.94
N TYR A 3 4.79 -1.68 -3.13
CA TYR A 3 3.61 -0.88 -2.84
C TYR A 3 3.85 -0.12 -1.53
N ILE A 4 3.83 1.21 -1.59
CA ILE A 4 3.93 2.06 -0.41
C ILE A 4 2.53 2.54 -0.08
N ILE A 5 2.00 2.12 1.06
CA ILE A 5 0.59 2.18 1.38
C ILE A 5 0.36 3.06 2.60
N ASP A 6 -0.57 4.01 2.50
CA ASP A 6 -1.12 4.69 3.66
C ASP A 6 -2.06 3.72 4.39
N GLY A 7 -1.60 3.17 5.52
CA GLY A 7 -2.29 2.08 6.21
C GLY A 7 -3.69 2.43 6.69
N TYR A 8 -3.88 3.59 7.33
CA TYR A 8 -5.21 3.97 7.82
C TYR A 8 -6.17 4.33 6.69
N ASN A 9 -5.66 4.89 5.59
CA ASN A 9 -6.47 5.10 4.40
C ASN A 9 -6.96 3.77 3.82
N LEU A 10 -6.08 2.77 3.77
CA LEU A 10 -6.45 1.43 3.29
C LEU A 10 -7.51 0.80 4.19
N ILE A 11 -7.30 0.84 5.51
CA ILE A 11 -8.27 0.30 6.48
C ILE A 11 -9.65 0.95 6.28
N GLY A 12 -9.68 2.27 6.07
CA GLY A 12 -10.93 2.99 5.87
C GLY A 12 -11.72 2.55 4.63
N LYS A 13 -11.08 1.91 3.67
CA LYS A 13 -11.72 1.38 2.45
C LYS A 13 -11.97 -0.12 2.51
N LEU A 14 -11.42 -0.83 3.49
CA LEU A 14 -11.67 -2.25 3.67
C LEU A 14 -12.98 -2.46 4.45
N ARG A 15 -13.85 -3.31 3.90
CA ARG A 15 -15.13 -3.62 4.55
C ARG A 15 -14.98 -4.55 5.77
N SER A 16 -13.90 -5.32 5.80
CA SER A 16 -13.67 -6.33 6.82
C SER A 16 -13.03 -5.77 8.10
N ILE A 17 -12.57 -4.52 8.08
CA ILE A 17 -11.87 -3.91 9.22
C ILE A 17 -12.53 -2.57 9.55
N SER A 18 -12.89 -2.36 10.81
CA SER A 18 -13.41 -1.07 11.27
C SER A 18 -12.26 -0.19 11.78
N LEU A 19 -12.34 1.11 11.51
CA LEU A 19 -11.39 2.08 12.08
C LEU A 19 -11.50 2.19 13.61
N SER A 20 -12.61 1.76 14.19
CA SER A 20 -12.80 1.71 15.64
C SER A 20 -12.25 0.42 16.27
N ASP A 21 -11.78 -0.54 15.48
CA ASP A 21 -11.23 -1.80 15.97
C ASP A 21 -9.86 -1.53 16.61
N LEU A 22 -9.68 -2.01 17.85
CA LEU A 22 -8.41 -1.86 18.56
C LEU A 22 -7.26 -2.63 17.94
N GLN A 23 -7.57 -3.66 17.12
CA GLN A 23 -6.59 -4.49 16.43
C GLN A 23 -6.58 -4.21 14.92
N LYS A 24 -6.98 -3.01 14.51
CA LYS A 24 -7.09 -2.69 13.09
C LYS A 24 -5.77 -2.79 12.34
N GLU A 25 -4.67 -2.42 12.97
CA GLU A 25 -3.33 -2.48 12.35
C GLU A 25 -2.92 -3.94 12.11
N GLU A 26 -3.08 -4.80 13.09
CA GLU A 26 -2.78 -6.23 12.99
C GLU A 26 -3.64 -6.91 11.92
N LYS A 27 -4.92 -6.54 11.87
CA LYS A 27 -5.85 -7.06 10.85
C LYS A 27 -5.45 -6.59 9.45
N CYS A 28 -4.99 -5.35 9.33
CA CYS A 28 -4.48 -4.83 8.06
C CYS A 28 -3.24 -5.59 7.60
N ILE A 29 -2.31 -5.87 8.51
CA ILE A 29 -1.12 -6.67 8.21
C ILE A 29 -1.52 -8.06 7.74
N THR A 30 -2.46 -8.70 8.43
CA THR A 30 -2.98 -10.02 8.04
C THR A 30 -3.61 -9.98 6.65
N TYR A 31 -4.38 -8.94 6.36
CA TYR A 31 -4.95 -8.73 5.03
C TYR A 31 -3.87 -8.70 3.96
N LEU A 32 -2.81 -7.93 4.18
CA LEU A 32 -1.71 -7.83 3.23
C LEU A 32 -0.95 -9.16 3.08
N GLN A 33 -0.78 -9.90 4.17
CA GLN A 33 -0.12 -11.21 4.15
C GLN A 33 -0.88 -12.23 3.31
N ASN A 34 -2.21 -12.11 3.24
CA ASN A 34 -3.08 -13.04 2.54
C ASN A 34 -3.34 -12.64 1.09
N LEU A 35 -2.79 -11.52 0.62
CA LEU A 35 -2.95 -11.12 -0.77
C LEU A 35 -2.22 -12.07 -1.71
N PRO A 36 -2.85 -12.41 -2.86
CA PRO A 36 -2.20 -13.22 -3.90
C PRO A 36 -1.18 -12.33 -4.63
N SER A 37 0.04 -12.31 -4.16
CA SER A 37 1.10 -11.46 -4.71
C SER A 37 2.18 -12.29 -5.39
N LYS A 38 2.90 -11.65 -6.30
CA LYS A 38 4.09 -12.25 -6.93
C LYS A 38 5.24 -12.28 -5.93
N THR A 39 6.19 -13.21 -6.12
CA THR A 39 7.33 -13.38 -5.21
C THR A 39 8.18 -12.11 -5.06
N LYS A 40 8.18 -11.25 -6.07
CA LYS A 40 8.93 -10.00 -6.04
C LYS A 40 8.16 -8.82 -5.43
N ASP A 41 6.85 -9.00 -5.17
CA ASP A 41 6.05 -7.94 -4.57
C ASP A 41 6.44 -7.71 -3.13
N ARG A 42 6.50 -6.45 -2.75
CA ARG A 42 6.77 -6.01 -1.38
C ARG A 42 5.72 -4.97 -0.99
N PHE A 43 5.25 -5.07 0.23
CA PHE A 43 4.27 -4.13 0.78
C PHE A 43 4.93 -3.33 1.90
N HIS A 44 4.94 -2.02 1.74
CA HIS A 44 5.47 -1.09 2.73
C HIS A 44 4.29 -0.32 3.30
N CYS A 45 3.76 -0.78 4.44
CA CYS A 45 2.57 -0.20 5.06
C CYS A 45 2.98 0.84 6.08
N VAL A 46 2.50 2.07 5.92
CA VAL A 46 2.87 3.21 6.77
C VAL A 46 1.66 3.63 7.59
N PHE A 47 1.81 3.59 8.90
CA PHE A 47 0.81 4.09 9.85
C PHE A 47 1.29 5.38 10.49
N ASP A 48 0.38 6.34 10.64
CA ASP A 48 0.66 7.59 11.35
C ASP A 48 0.91 7.29 12.83
N GLY A 49 2.10 7.63 13.30
CA GLY A 49 2.53 7.36 14.67
C GLY A 49 1.79 8.15 15.75
N LYS A 50 1.06 9.21 15.36
CA LYS A 50 0.24 10.00 16.31
C LYS A 50 -0.85 9.19 16.99
N SER A 51 -1.29 8.08 16.38
CA SER A 51 -2.33 7.22 16.93
C SER A 51 -1.80 6.18 17.90
N LYS A 52 -0.49 6.14 18.17
CA LYS A 52 0.11 5.17 19.10
C LYS A 52 0.67 5.84 20.34
N TYR A 53 0.68 5.09 21.44
CA TYR A 53 1.27 5.52 22.71
C TYR A 53 2.79 5.50 22.72
N SER A 54 3.43 5.20 21.60
CA SER A 54 4.89 5.16 21.47
C SER A 54 5.41 6.51 21.01
N ASP A 55 6.44 7.02 21.67
CA ASP A 55 7.12 8.26 21.30
C ASP A 55 8.14 8.05 20.18
N TYR A 56 8.25 6.85 19.64
CA TYR A 56 9.30 6.49 18.69
C TYR A 56 8.73 5.98 17.37
N LYS A 57 9.45 6.30 16.29
CA LYS A 57 9.29 5.60 15.03
C LYS A 57 9.55 4.12 15.25
N SER A 58 8.64 3.28 14.78
CA SER A 58 8.72 1.84 14.92
C SER A 58 8.69 1.20 13.53
N VAL A 59 9.57 0.22 13.32
CA VAL A 59 9.63 -0.54 12.07
C VAL A 59 9.54 -2.02 12.41
N GLN A 60 8.61 -2.71 11.75
CA GLN A 60 8.42 -4.17 11.91
C GLN A 60 8.47 -4.82 10.54
N ASN A 61 9.11 -5.98 10.46
CA ASN A 61 9.23 -6.72 9.20
C ASN A 61 8.53 -8.08 9.31
N TYR A 62 7.66 -8.37 8.33
CA TYR A 62 6.91 -9.61 8.23
C TYR A 62 7.11 -10.17 6.82
N ALA A 63 8.19 -10.92 6.59
CA ALA A 63 8.52 -11.48 5.27
C ALA A 63 8.53 -10.38 4.19
N SER A 64 7.54 -10.36 3.30
CA SER A 64 7.42 -9.38 2.22
C SER A 64 6.78 -8.04 2.65
N ILE A 65 6.40 -7.91 3.93
CA ILE A 65 5.70 -6.73 4.43
C ILE A 65 6.58 -5.99 5.42
N LYS A 66 6.78 -4.71 5.17
CA LYS A 66 7.43 -3.79 6.11
C LYS A 66 6.36 -2.86 6.67
N VAL A 67 6.26 -2.79 7.99
CA VAL A 67 5.29 -1.92 8.67
C VAL A 67 6.06 -0.82 9.37
N VAL A 68 5.70 0.42 9.09
CA VAL A 68 6.32 1.60 9.68
C VAL A 68 5.27 2.39 10.43
N TYR A 69 5.55 2.69 11.70
CA TYR A 69 4.83 3.71 12.46
C TYR A 69 5.69 4.96 12.47
N THR A 70 5.20 6.06 11.92
CA THR A 70 5.97 7.31 11.84
C THR A 70 6.16 7.91 13.22
N ASP A 71 7.13 8.83 13.32
CA ASP A 71 7.29 9.63 14.54
C ASP A 71 6.00 10.42 14.81
N PRO A 72 5.68 10.73 16.10
CA PRO A 72 4.43 11.43 16.45
C PRO A 72 4.24 12.77 15.75
N ASP A 73 5.31 13.44 15.35
CA ASP A 73 5.29 14.73 14.66
C ASP A 73 5.33 14.61 13.14
N GLN A 74 5.40 13.38 12.60
CA GLN A 74 5.42 13.12 11.17
C GLN A 74 4.17 12.36 10.75
N CYS A 75 3.42 12.87 9.77
CA CYS A 75 2.29 12.13 9.22
C CYS A 75 2.74 11.09 8.19
N ALA A 76 1.89 10.11 7.93
CA ALA A 76 2.16 9.06 6.95
C ALA A 76 2.42 9.64 5.56
N ASP A 77 1.69 10.68 5.20
CA ASP A 77 1.81 11.36 3.90
C ASP A 77 3.22 11.89 3.66
N SER A 78 3.75 12.61 4.63
CA SER A 78 5.10 13.17 4.55
C SER A 78 6.15 12.06 4.47
N TYR A 79 5.96 10.99 5.20
CA TYR A 79 6.85 9.84 5.14
C TYR A 79 6.88 9.23 3.74
N ILE A 80 5.70 8.99 3.15
CA ILE A 80 5.57 8.38 1.83
C ILE A 80 6.24 9.25 0.76
N ILE A 81 5.98 10.56 0.79
CA ILE A 81 6.56 11.49 -0.18
C ILE A 81 8.08 11.52 -0.03
N ASN A 82 8.59 11.65 1.19
CA ASN A 82 10.03 11.70 1.46
C ASN A 82 10.72 10.39 1.04
N TYR A 83 10.08 9.26 1.29
CA TYR A 83 10.60 7.96 0.86
C TYR A 83 10.80 7.93 -0.65
N CYS A 84 9.79 8.36 -1.40
CA CYS A 84 9.84 8.36 -2.87
C CYS A 84 10.85 9.37 -3.42
N GLU A 85 10.96 10.54 -2.78
CA GLU A 85 11.94 11.55 -3.19
C GLU A 85 13.38 11.06 -3.08
N ARG A 86 13.68 10.25 -2.06
CA ARG A 86 15.03 9.71 -1.84
C ARG A 86 15.44 8.62 -2.81
N LYS A 87 14.49 8.03 -3.52
CA LYS A 87 14.78 6.93 -4.45
C LYS A 87 15.21 7.48 -5.80
N LYS A 88 16.34 6.99 -6.30
CA LYS A 88 16.84 7.36 -7.64
C LYS A 88 16.02 6.70 -8.73
N ASN A 89 15.65 5.44 -8.55
CA ASN A 89 14.81 4.70 -9.49
C ASN A 89 13.44 4.47 -8.85
N ARG A 90 12.42 5.08 -9.42
CA ARG A 90 11.04 5.03 -8.93
C ARG A 90 10.14 4.13 -9.75
N SER A 91 10.64 3.50 -10.79
CA SER A 91 9.83 2.68 -11.71
C SER A 91 9.23 1.44 -11.06
N GLY A 92 9.85 0.94 -9.99
CA GLY A 92 9.37 -0.22 -9.25
C GLY A 92 8.49 0.10 -8.05
N ILE A 93 8.05 1.36 -7.90
CA ILE A 93 7.29 1.84 -6.74
C ILE A 93 5.90 2.25 -7.16
N ILE A 94 4.90 1.84 -6.36
CA ILE A 94 3.51 2.26 -6.52
C ILE A 94 3.05 2.84 -5.19
N GLY A 95 2.60 4.11 -5.20
CA GLY A 95 2.03 4.75 -4.04
C GLY A 95 0.53 4.45 -3.94
N VAL A 96 0.06 4.10 -2.75
CA VAL A 96 -1.35 3.75 -2.50
C VAL A 96 -1.91 4.63 -1.39
N SER A 97 -2.92 5.43 -1.73
CA SER A 97 -3.59 6.32 -0.77
C SER A 97 -5.00 6.63 -1.28
N SER A 98 -5.87 7.07 -0.40
CA SER A 98 -7.17 7.62 -0.80
C SER A 98 -7.15 9.14 -0.91
N ASP A 99 -6.04 9.78 -0.57
CA ASP A 99 -5.87 11.23 -0.63
C ASP A 99 -5.30 11.64 -1.98
N HIS A 100 -6.10 12.35 -2.77
CA HIS A 100 -5.70 12.77 -4.11
C HIS A 100 -4.55 13.78 -4.12
N ASP A 101 -4.39 14.59 -3.07
CA ASP A 101 -3.28 15.52 -2.99
C ASP A 101 -1.94 14.79 -2.92
N ILE A 102 -1.88 13.70 -2.14
CA ILE A 102 -0.69 12.86 -2.04
C ILE A 102 -0.42 12.17 -3.36
N LEU A 103 -1.46 11.58 -3.95
CA LEU A 103 -1.33 10.90 -5.24
C LEU A 103 -0.81 11.85 -6.32
N ASN A 104 -1.29 13.10 -6.35
CA ASN A 104 -0.82 14.11 -7.29
C ASN A 104 0.65 14.46 -7.05
N LYS A 105 1.07 14.60 -5.80
CA LYS A 105 2.47 14.87 -5.47
C LYS A 105 3.38 13.72 -5.89
N LEU A 106 2.94 12.48 -5.69
CA LEU A 106 3.69 11.30 -6.12
C LEU A 106 3.81 11.22 -7.64
N ARG A 107 2.74 11.53 -8.36
CA ARG A 107 2.78 11.57 -9.84
C ARG A 107 3.79 12.60 -10.35
N LYS A 108 3.90 13.74 -9.68
CA LYS A 108 4.92 14.75 -10.02
C LYS A 108 6.33 14.24 -9.82
N LEU A 109 6.52 13.27 -8.94
CA LEU A 109 7.80 12.60 -8.74
C LEU A 109 8.01 11.41 -9.70
N ASN A 110 7.11 11.21 -10.65
CA ASN A 110 7.10 10.08 -11.58
C ASN A 110 6.93 8.73 -10.88
N VAL A 111 6.21 8.73 -9.77
CA VAL A 111 5.82 7.50 -9.06
C VAL A 111 4.43 7.08 -9.54
N LYS A 112 4.28 5.80 -9.86
CA LYS A 112 2.97 5.24 -10.20
C LYS A 112 2.08 5.23 -8.95
N THR A 113 0.78 5.47 -9.13
CA THR A 113 -0.16 5.59 -8.02
C THR A 113 -1.40 4.74 -8.23
N LEU A 114 -1.98 4.29 -7.11
CA LEU A 114 -3.30 3.68 -7.04
C LEU A 114 -4.06 4.33 -5.90
N THR A 115 -5.36 4.51 -6.05
CA THR A 115 -6.22 4.76 -4.90
C THR A 115 -6.30 3.48 -4.07
N CYS A 116 -6.68 3.59 -2.79
CA CYS A 116 -6.90 2.40 -1.97
C CYS A 116 -7.97 1.49 -2.57
N HIS A 117 -9.02 2.08 -3.15
CA HIS A 117 -10.09 1.34 -3.79
C HIS A 117 -9.57 0.55 -5.01
N GLU A 118 -8.76 1.18 -5.85
CA GLU A 118 -8.13 0.54 -7.00
C GLU A 118 -7.20 -0.60 -6.57
N PHE A 119 -6.42 -0.39 -5.51
CA PHE A 119 -5.54 -1.41 -4.95
C PHE A 119 -6.34 -2.63 -4.50
N ILE A 120 -7.43 -2.42 -3.75
CA ILE A 120 -8.29 -3.51 -3.26
C ILE A 120 -8.90 -4.26 -4.45
N ASN A 121 -9.43 -3.54 -5.43
CA ASN A 121 -10.05 -4.14 -6.61
C ASN A 121 -9.05 -4.94 -7.44
N TYR A 122 -7.85 -4.43 -7.61
CA TYR A 122 -6.79 -5.12 -8.34
C TYR A 122 -6.49 -6.50 -7.73
N PHE A 123 -6.26 -6.54 -6.42
CA PHE A 123 -5.93 -7.80 -5.77
C PHE A 123 -7.15 -8.72 -5.61
N THR A 124 -8.36 -8.17 -5.51
CA THR A 124 -9.59 -8.97 -5.51
C THR A 124 -9.79 -9.66 -6.86
N ALA A 125 -9.60 -8.94 -7.96
CA ALA A 125 -9.70 -9.51 -9.31
C ALA A 125 -8.63 -10.59 -9.53
N PHE A 126 -7.41 -10.36 -9.09
CA PHE A 126 -6.32 -11.34 -9.17
C PHE A 126 -6.68 -12.61 -8.39
N GLN A 127 -7.25 -12.46 -7.20
CA GLN A 127 -7.67 -13.58 -6.36
C GLN A 127 -8.76 -14.42 -7.02
N LYS A 128 -9.77 -13.77 -7.61
CA LYS A 128 -10.85 -14.44 -8.33
C LYS A 128 -10.32 -15.19 -9.55
N ASN A 129 -9.45 -14.57 -10.33
CA ASN A 129 -8.84 -15.18 -11.50
C ASN A 129 -7.94 -16.37 -11.11
N GLY A 130 -7.21 -16.24 -10.02
CA GLY A 130 -6.39 -17.33 -9.50
C GLY A 130 -7.19 -18.53 -9.02
N LEU A 131 -8.42 -18.33 -8.52
CA LEU A 131 -9.31 -19.40 -8.11
C LEU A 131 -9.99 -20.10 -9.30
N ILE A 132 -10.30 -19.34 -10.35
CA ILE A 132 -11.03 -19.85 -11.52
C ILE A 132 -10.06 -20.48 -12.53
N ASN A 133 -8.87 -19.91 -12.68
CA ASN A 133 -7.92 -20.36 -13.71
C ASN A 133 -6.48 -20.10 -13.22
N LYS A 134 -5.84 -21.16 -12.74
CA LYS A 134 -4.46 -21.09 -12.24
C LYS A 134 -3.44 -20.70 -13.31
N ASP A 135 -3.81 -20.81 -14.58
CA ASP A 135 -2.95 -20.47 -15.71
C ASP A 135 -3.09 -19.02 -16.15
N LEU A 136 -4.08 -18.28 -15.60
CA LEU A 136 -4.23 -16.85 -15.84
C LEU A 136 -3.28 -16.09 -14.95
N TYR A 137 -2.21 -15.66 -15.55
CA TYR A 137 -1.10 -14.97 -14.93
C TYR A 137 -1.23 -13.49 -15.20
N ILE A 138 -1.41 -12.69 -14.15
CA ILE A 138 -1.35 -11.23 -14.30
C ILE A 138 0.11 -10.83 -14.20
N ASP A 139 0.69 -10.40 -15.32
CA ASP A 139 2.09 -10.00 -15.40
C ASP A 139 2.26 -8.48 -15.22
N GLU A 140 3.49 -7.98 -15.39
CA GLU A 140 3.77 -6.55 -15.25
C GLU A 140 3.04 -5.69 -16.30
N GLU A 141 2.78 -6.24 -17.48
CA GLU A 141 2.03 -5.54 -18.51
C GLU A 141 0.59 -5.29 -18.09
N ASP A 142 -0.02 -6.26 -17.41
CA ASP A 142 -1.37 -6.12 -16.87
C ASP A 142 -1.43 -5.06 -15.77
N ILE A 143 -0.39 -4.97 -14.94
CA ILE A 143 -0.27 -3.90 -13.95
C ILE A 143 -0.20 -2.54 -14.64
N ASP A 144 0.63 -2.40 -15.67
CA ASP A 144 0.75 -1.15 -16.43
C ASP A 144 -0.57 -0.78 -17.09
N PHE A 145 -1.30 -1.76 -17.62
CA PHE A 145 -2.63 -1.54 -18.18
C PHE A 145 -3.59 -0.97 -17.12
N TRP A 146 -3.62 -1.55 -15.93
CA TRP A 146 -4.46 -1.06 -14.83
C TRP A 146 -4.07 0.36 -14.41
N LEU A 147 -2.78 0.62 -14.27
CA LEU A 147 -2.28 1.94 -13.90
C LEU A 147 -2.61 3.00 -14.94
N ASN A 148 -2.50 2.66 -16.22
CA ASN A 148 -2.82 3.58 -17.32
C ASN A 148 -4.32 3.87 -17.40
N ARG A 149 -5.17 2.91 -17.02
CA ARG A 149 -6.62 3.07 -17.03
C ARG A 149 -7.09 4.00 -15.91
N PHE A 150 -6.42 3.99 -14.75
CA PHE A 150 -6.86 4.68 -13.54
C PHE A 150 -5.99 5.87 -13.14
N SER A 151 -4.90 6.10 -13.83
CA SER A 151 -4.01 7.23 -13.52
C SER A 151 -4.34 8.51 -14.27
#